data_e6b7110cd4ffa778ef22c8fdbc8e533c
#
_entry.id   e6b7110cd4ffa778ef22c8fdbc8e533c
#
_cell.length_a   1.000
_cell.length_b   1.000
_cell.length_c   1.000
_cell.angle_alpha   90.00
_cell.angle_beta   90.00
_cell.angle_gamma   90.00
#
_symmetry.space_group_name_H-M   'P 1'
#
loop_
_entity.id
_entity.type
_entity.pdbx_description
1 polymer ?
#
loop_
_entity_poly.entity_id
_entity_poly.type
_entity_poly.pdbx_seq_one_letter_code
_entity_poly.pdbx_strand_id
1 'polypeptide(L)'
;MAVMVSRPRGRNPTQPWELAPGFASREIELRPGLFARSWGENGPLVIALHGWRGRTTQFGPLAGALATRGFRTIALDLPGHGRSAGEQATPRLLAELLIEVTKITGPAHAAIGHSFGGAAIGAALAFGFQALRVVLVSSPTRVSRMPFMWAKA
;
A
#
# COMPACT_ATOMS: atom_id res chain seq x y z
N MET A 1 -21.61 -6.53 -6.01
CA MET A 1 -21.08 -7.76 -5.35
C MET A 1 -19.82 -7.36 -4.59
N ALA A 2 -19.85 -7.39 -3.26
CA ALA A 2 -18.70 -7.01 -2.44
C ALA A 2 -17.70 -8.17 -2.42
N VAL A 3 -16.48 -7.91 -2.88
CA VAL A 3 -15.36 -8.85 -2.75
C VAL A 3 -14.82 -8.70 -1.34
N MET A 4 -15.09 -9.64 -0.50
CA MET A 4 -14.58 -9.68 0.86
C MET A 4 -13.28 -10.50 0.87
N VAL A 5 -12.19 -9.87 1.25
CA VAL A 5 -10.90 -10.53 1.38
C VAL A 5 -10.60 -10.65 2.86
N SER A 6 -10.57 -11.87 3.36
CA SER A 6 -10.24 -12.13 4.76
C SER A 6 -8.75 -11.90 5.05
N ARG A 7 -8.44 -11.69 6.32
CA ARG A 7 -7.06 -11.53 6.80
C ARG A 7 -6.17 -12.67 6.32
N PRO A 8 -4.99 -12.41 5.73
CA PRO A 8 -4.10 -13.46 5.28
C PRO A 8 -3.55 -14.24 6.48
N ARG A 9 -3.61 -15.57 6.43
CA ARG A 9 -2.94 -16.41 7.42
C ARG A 9 -1.42 -16.37 7.20
N GLY A 10 -0.70 -15.81 8.16
CA GLY A 10 0.76 -15.70 8.14
C GLY A 10 1.27 -14.58 7.20
N ARG A 11 2.52 -14.22 7.39
CA ARG A 11 3.26 -13.24 6.57
C ARG A 11 4.24 -13.96 5.67
N ASN A 12 4.53 -13.40 4.51
CA ASN A 12 5.70 -13.83 3.75
C ASN A 12 6.96 -13.55 4.58
N PRO A 13 7.99 -14.42 4.55
CA PRO A 13 9.26 -14.15 5.23
C PRO A 13 9.83 -12.80 4.80
N THR A 14 10.42 -12.06 5.74
CA THR A 14 11.16 -10.84 5.41
C THR A 14 12.40 -11.22 4.60
N GLN A 15 12.59 -10.59 3.46
CA GLN A 15 13.74 -10.82 2.62
C GLN A 15 14.93 -9.95 3.07
N PRO A 16 16.19 -10.42 2.95
CA PRO A 16 17.35 -9.63 3.35
C PRO A 16 17.41 -8.24 2.71
N TRP A 17 17.00 -8.12 1.45
CA TRP A 17 16.99 -6.83 0.74
C TRP A 17 15.97 -5.83 1.27
N GLU A 18 14.91 -6.28 1.97
CA GLU A 18 13.93 -5.39 2.64
C GLU A 18 14.57 -4.61 3.80
N LEU A 19 15.64 -5.16 4.36
CA LEU A 19 16.38 -4.59 5.49
C LEU A 19 17.70 -3.95 5.04
N ALA A 20 17.90 -3.77 3.74
CA ALA A 20 19.13 -3.22 3.21
C ALA A 20 19.50 -1.89 3.90
N PRO A 21 20.71 -1.77 4.44
CA PRO A 21 21.16 -0.55 5.09
C PRO A 21 21.23 0.60 4.07
N GLY A 22 20.93 1.80 4.49
CA GLY A 22 21.19 3.01 3.70
C GLY A 22 20.01 3.96 3.50
N PHE A 23 18.79 3.56 3.87
CA PHE A 23 17.64 4.47 3.74
C PHE A 23 16.88 4.60 5.06
N ALA A 24 17.09 5.71 5.75
CA ALA A 24 16.37 6.02 6.96
C ALA A 24 14.86 6.00 6.70
N SER A 25 14.14 5.20 7.46
CA SER A 25 12.69 5.12 7.40
C SER A 25 12.09 5.21 8.79
N ARG A 26 10.88 5.75 8.87
CA ARG A 26 10.12 5.83 10.12
C ARG A 26 8.84 5.02 9.98
N GLU A 27 8.53 4.24 10.99
CA GLU A 27 7.18 3.69 11.14
C GLU A 27 6.29 4.79 11.71
N ILE A 28 5.13 4.95 11.14
CA ILE A 28 4.16 5.96 11.51
C ILE A 28 2.78 5.33 11.67
N GLU A 29 2.01 5.80 12.63
CA GLU A 29 0.59 5.52 12.75
C GLU A 29 -0.15 6.74 12.22
N LEU A 30 -0.79 6.59 11.06
CA LEU A 30 -1.50 7.69 10.40
C LEU A 30 -2.79 8.06 11.11
N ARG A 31 -3.45 7.08 11.67
CA ARG A 31 -4.57 7.18 12.61
C ARG A 31 -4.66 5.87 13.41
N PRO A 32 -5.45 5.81 14.49
CA PRO A 32 -5.56 4.59 15.30
C PRO A 32 -5.79 3.33 14.46
N GLY A 33 -4.86 2.39 14.56
CA GLY A 33 -4.91 1.11 13.86
C GLY A 33 -4.52 1.15 12.37
N LEU A 34 -4.05 2.27 11.82
CA LEU A 34 -3.52 2.35 10.45
C LEU A 34 -2.03 2.67 10.47
N PHE A 35 -1.21 1.68 10.19
CA PHE A 35 0.24 1.81 10.18
C PHE A 35 0.79 1.97 8.77
N ALA A 36 1.87 2.71 8.67
CA ALA A 36 2.61 2.97 7.46
C ALA A 36 4.10 3.10 7.76
N ARG A 37 4.90 3.13 6.72
CA ARG A 37 6.32 3.45 6.80
C ARG A 37 6.63 4.59 5.84
N SER A 38 7.39 5.57 6.33
CA SER A 38 7.77 6.76 5.57
C SER A 38 9.26 6.79 5.29
N TRP A 39 9.63 7.22 4.08
CA TRP A 39 10.98 7.55 3.61
C TRP A 39 10.97 8.95 3.02
N GLY A 40 12.05 9.69 3.25
CA GLY A 40 12.10 11.11 2.90
C GLY A 40 11.21 11.96 3.82
N GLU A 41 11.56 13.22 4.01
CA GLU A 41 10.83 14.13 4.89
C GLU A 41 9.91 15.05 4.12
N ASN A 42 10.38 15.56 3.01
CA ASN A 42 9.73 16.57 2.18
C ASN A 42 9.64 16.13 0.73
N GLY A 43 8.93 16.92 -0.08
CA GLY A 43 8.79 16.71 -1.51
C GLY A 43 7.49 16.05 -1.94
N PRO A 44 7.34 15.81 -3.24
CA PRO A 44 6.13 15.21 -3.79
C PRO A 44 5.84 13.84 -3.19
N LEU A 45 4.60 13.62 -2.75
CA LEU A 45 4.19 12.41 -2.06
C LEU A 45 4.01 11.24 -3.03
N VAL A 46 4.66 10.12 -2.73
CA VAL A 46 4.42 8.82 -3.37
C VAL A 46 3.75 7.90 -2.36
N ILE A 47 2.55 7.41 -2.66
CA ILE A 47 1.86 6.40 -1.86
C ILE A 47 2.17 5.03 -2.45
N ALA A 48 2.55 4.05 -1.61
CA ALA A 48 2.89 2.71 -2.03
C ALA A 48 2.03 1.65 -1.33
N LEU A 49 1.49 0.70 -2.10
CA LEU A 49 0.65 -0.40 -1.61
C LEU A 49 1.23 -1.76 -1.99
N HIS A 50 1.51 -2.57 -0.97
CA HIS A 50 2.03 -3.93 -1.14
C HIS A 50 0.97 -4.92 -1.64
N GLY A 51 1.43 -6.10 -2.07
CA GLY A 51 0.57 -7.20 -2.46
C GLY A 51 0.01 -8.00 -1.28
N TRP A 52 -0.81 -9.02 -1.58
CA TRP A 52 -1.35 -9.92 -0.58
C TRP A 52 -0.24 -10.56 0.27
N ARG A 53 -0.43 -10.61 1.60
CA ARG A 53 0.57 -11.07 2.57
C ARG A 53 1.89 -10.27 2.57
N GLY A 54 1.91 -9.12 1.91
CA GLY A 54 3.06 -8.21 1.90
C GLY A 54 3.13 -7.33 3.14
N ARG A 55 4.01 -6.34 3.07
CA ARG A 55 4.27 -5.36 4.13
C ARG A 55 4.97 -4.13 3.56
N THR A 56 5.01 -3.07 4.34
CA THR A 56 5.62 -1.79 3.96
C THR A 56 7.11 -1.88 3.64
N THR A 57 7.88 -2.73 4.33
CA THR A 57 9.33 -2.86 4.14
C THR A 57 9.73 -3.31 2.73
N GLN A 58 8.83 -3.98 2.00
CA GLN A 58 9.07 -4.39 0.62
C GLN A 58 9.35 -3.20 -0.33
N PHE A 59 8.95 -2.01 0.06
CA PHE A 59 9.24 -0.79 -0.71
C PHE A 59 10.57 -0.12 -0.32
N GLY A 60 11.30 -0.64 0.68
CA GLY A 60 12.52 -0.02 1.19
C GLY A 60 13.50 0.45 0.13
N PRO A 61 14.00 -0.43 -0.77
CA PRO A 61 14.96 -0.05 -1.82
C PRO A 61 14.39 1.01 -2.78
N LEU A 62 13.14 0.85 -3.22
CA LEU A 62 12.50 1.80 -4.11
C LEU A 62 12.26 3.15 -3.42
N ALA A 63 11.69 3.12 -2.22
CA ALA A 63 11.38 4.32 -1.44
C ALA A 63 12.64 5.09 -1.05
N GLY A 64 13.71 4.38 -0.72
CA GLY A 64 15.01 4.98 -0.49
C GLY A 64 15.57 5.67 -1.73
N ALA A 65 15.52 5.02 -2.88
CA ALA A 65 15.95 5.60 -4.14
C ALA A 65 15.08 6.81 -4.56
N LEU A 66 13.81 6.83 -4.22
CA LEU A 66 12.93 7.99 -4.40
C LEU A 66 13.29 9.12 -3.43
N ALA A 67 13.60 8.80 -2.17
CA ALA A 67 14.00 9.80 -1.18
C ALA A 67 15.28 10.54 -1.60
N THR A 68 16.28 9.84 -2.17
CA THR A 68 17.50 10.49 -2.71
C THR A 68 17.22 11.41 -3.88
N ARG A 69 16.04 11.30 -4.51
CA ARG A 69 15.57 12.16 -5.60
C ARG A 69 14.58 13.24 -5.15
N GLY A 70 14.46 13.44 -3.83
CA GLY A 70 13.61 14.48 -3.25
C GLY A 70 12.13 14.13 -3.17
N PHE A 71 11.76 12.87 -3.27
CA PHE A 71 10.38 12.43 -3.03
C PHE A 71 10.18 11.98 -1.58
N ARG A 72 8.97 12.18 -1.07
CA ARG A 72 8.52 11.52 0.17
C ARG A 72 7.67 10.32 -0.19
N THR A 73 8.02 9.15 0.32
CA THR A 73 7.24 7.93 0.11
C THR A 73 6.56 7.48 1.41
N ILE A 74 5.29 7.15 1.32
CA ILE A 74 4.52 6.52 2.40
C ILE A 74 3.99 5.19 1.88
N ALA A 75 4.49 4.08 2.41
CA ALA A 75 3.96 2.76 2.16
C ALA A 75 2.98 2.38 3.27
N LEU A 76 1.79 1.88 2.90
CA LEU A 76 0.74 1.51 3.85
C LEU A 76 0.80 0.01 4.14
N ASP A 77 0.70 -0.36 5.41
CA ASP A 77 0.24 -1.69 5.77
C ASP A 77 -1.27 -1.74 5.55
N LEU A 78 -1.70 -2.54 4.58
CA LEU A 78 -3.13 -2.69 4.25
C LEU A 78 -3.91 -3.29 5.42
N PRO A 79 -5.23 -3.06 5.54
CA PRO A 79 -6.05 -3.68 6.58
C PRO A 79 -5.80 -5.18 6.70
N GLY A 80 -5.59 -5.67 7.92
CA GLY A 80 -5.23 -7.06 8.21
C GLY A 80 -3.79 -7.47 7.87
N HIS A 81 -2.95 -6.54 7.41
CA HIS A 81 -1.54 -6.78 7.11
C HIS A 81 -0.63 -5.96 8.03
N GLY A 82 0.62 -6.38 8.13
CA GLY A 82 1.61 -5.68 8.91
C GLY A 82 1.14 -5.44 10.34
N ARG A 83 1.12 -4.18 10.74
CA ARG A 83 0.59 -3.71 12.03
C ARG A 83 -0.81 -3.12 11.94
N SER A 84 -1.32 -2.92 10.72
CA SER A 84 -2.65 -2.34 10.54
C SER A 84 -3.75 -3.27 11.04
N ALA A 85 -4.71 -2.68 11.74
CA ALA A 85 -5.91 -3.35 12.19
C ALA A 85 -6.84 -3.72 11.03
N GLY A 86 -7.87 -4.50 11.33
CA GLY A 86 -8.87 -4.91 10.34
C GLY A 86 -8.68 -6.35 9.89
N GLU A 87 -9.75 -6.89 9.31
CA GLU A 87 -9.80 -8.28 8.87
C GLU A 87 -10.12 -8.40 7.38
N GLN A 88 -10.55 -7.32 6.78
CA GLN A 88 -11.08 -7.31 5.42
C GLN A 88 -10.48 -6.18 4.59
N ALA A 89 -10.28 -6.44 3.32
CA ALA A 89 -9.89 -5.46 2.33
C ALA A 89 -10.81 -5.59 1.11
N THR A 90 -11.81 -4.70 1.01
CA THR A 90 -12.65 -4.60 -0.17
C THR A 90 -12.15 -3.45 -1.06
N PRO A 91 -12.41 -3.46 -2.37
CA PRO A 91 -12.03 -2.35 -3.25
C PRO A 91 -12.55 -1.00 -2.74
N ARG A 92 -13.79 -0.95 -2.25
CA ARG A 92 -14.38 0.26 -1.69
C ARG A 92 -13.66 0.73 -0.43
N LEU A 93 -13.40 -0.18 0.51
CA LEU A 93 -12.75 0.13 1.77
C LEU A 93 -11.32 0.64 1.54
N LEU A 94 -10.61 0.07 0.57
CA LEU A 94 -9.27 0.53 0.19
C LEU A 94 -9.31 1.88 -0.54
N ALA A 95 -10.36 2.15 -1.32
CA ALA A 95 -10.55 3.46 -1.94
C ALA A 95 -10.80 4.55 -0.88
N GLU A 96 -11.70 4.30 0.06
CA GLU A 96 -11.98 5.20 1.18
C GLU A 96 -10.72 5.44 2.02
N LEU A 97 -9.95 4.37 2.29
CA LEU A 97 -8.67 4.45 2.99
C LEU A 97 -7.65 5.35 2.26
N LEU A 98 -7.48 5.19 0.95
CA LEU A 98 -6.54 6.00 0.19
C LEU A 98 -6.94 7.47 0.15
N ILE A 99 -8.24 7.75 0.01
CA ILE A 99 -8.77 9.12 0.07
C ILE A 99 -8.52 9.72 1.47
N GLU A 100 -8.75 8.96 2.53
CA GLU A 100 -8.48 9.38 3.90
C GLU A 100 -6.97 9.67 4.10
N VAL A 101 -6.11 8.78 3.64
CA VAL A 101 -4.66 8.95 3.72
C VAL A 101 -4.22 10.25 3.06
N THR A 102 -4.74 10.58 1.88
CA THR A 102 -4.37 11.85 1.22
C THR A 102 -4.87 13.09 1.95
N LYS A 103 -5.96 13.00 2.73
CA LYS A 103 -6.38 14.11 3.60
C LYS A 103 -5.41 14.34 4.76
N ILE A 104 -4.78 13.27 5.27
CA ILE A 104 -3.82 13.34 6.37
C ILE A 104 -2.42 13.75 5.87
N THR A 105 -1.99 13.22 4.75
CA THR A 105 -0.60 13.29 4.28
C THR A 105 -0.36 14.33 3.20
N GLY A 106 -1.42 14.85 2.59
CA GLY A 106 -1.41 15.71 1.42
C GLY A 106 -1.68 14.95 0.12
N PRO A 107 -1.88 15.67 -0.99
CA PRO A 107 -2.23 15.09 -2.28
C PRO A 107 -1.11 14.18 -2.81
N ALA A 108 -1.51 13.05 -3.41
CA ALA A 108 -0.56 12.10 -3.98
C ALA A 108 -0.02 12.61 -5.33
N HIS A 109 1.29 12.79 -5.42
CA HIS A 109 1.98 12.99 -6.71
C HIS A 109 1.99 11.68 -7.51
N ALA A 110 2.25 10.56 -6.84
CA ALA A 110 2.17 9.25 -7.49
C ALA A 110 1.61 8.18 -6.54
N ALA A 111 1.04 7.13 -7.13
CA ALA A 111 0.65 5.93 -6.42
C ALA A 111 1.31 4.71 -7.07
N ILE A 112 1.96 3.86 -6.28
CA ILE A 112 2.64 2.64 -6.73
C ILE A 112 1.99 1.44 -6.06
N GLY A 113 1.50 0.50 -6.85
CA GLY A 113 0.87 -0.72 -6.32
C GLY A 113 1.49 -1.99 -6.88
N HIS A 114 1.85 -2.90 -5.99
CA HIS A 114 2.29 -4.24 -6.37
C HIS A 114 1.16 -5.24 -6.21
N SER A 115 0.92 -6.05 -7.25
CA SER A 115 -0.06 -7.14 -7.21
C SER A 115 -1.44 -6.66 -6.73
N PHE A 116 -1.92 -7.17 -5.58
CA PHE A 116 -3.18 -6.76 -4.95
C PHE A 116 -3.24 -5.25 -4.65
N GLY A 117 -2.13 -4.65 -4.21
CA GLY A 117 -2.04 -3.21 -3.97
C GLY A 117 -2.28 -2.39 -5.24
N GLY A 118 -1.84 -2.88 -6.39
CA GLY A 118 -2.14 -2.23 -7.67
C GLY A 118 -3.60 -2.35 -8.09
N ALA A 119 -4.23 -3.52 -7.86
CA ALA A 119 -5.67 -3.68 -8.07
C ALA A 119 -6.47 -2.74 -7.15
N ALA A 120 -6.01 -2.56 -5.90
CA ALA A 120 -6.61 -1.62 -4.95
C ALA A 120 -6.53 -0.17 -5.42
N ILE A 121 -5.36 0.26 -5.94
CA ILE A 121 -5.20 1.60 -6.53
C ILE A 121 -6.13 1.76 -7.74
N GLY A 122 -6.17 0.78 -8.64
CA GLY A 122 -7.06 0.83 -9.80
C GLY A 122 -8.54 0.97 -9.42
N ALA A 123 -8.98 0.23 -8.40
CA ALA A 123 -10.32 0.40 -7.85
C ALA A 123 -10.52 1.79 -7.21
N ALA A 124 -9.54 2.26 -6.44
CA ALA A 124 -9.62 3.54 -5.75
C ALA A 124 -9.78 4.73 -6.73
N LEU A 125 -9.10 4.70 -7.87
CA LEU A 125 -9.27 5.69 -8.94
C LEU A 125 -10.73 5.77 -9.41
N ALA A 126 -11.40 4.63 -9.55
CA ALA A 126 -12.81 4.59 -9.93
C ALA A 126 -13.75 5.15 -8.83
N PHE A 127 -13.30 5.19 -7.58
CA PHE A 127 -14.03 5.78 -6.45
C PHE A 127 -13.59 7.20 -6.07
N GLY A 128 -12.76 7.85 -6.92
CA GLY A 128 -12.40 9.26 -6.75
C GLY A 128 -11.07 9.53 -6.05
N PHE A 129 -10.25 8.51 -5.75
CA PHE A 129 -8.87 8.71 -5.37
C PHE A 129 -8.11 9.38 -6.53
N GLN A 130 -7.24 10.33 -6.22
CA GLN A 130 -6.48 11.06 -7.22
C GLN A 130 -4.98 10.93 -7.00
N ALA A 131 -4.26 10.69 -8.08
CA ALA A 131 -2.80 10.77 -8.16
C ALA A 131 -2.42 11.24 -9.57
N LEU A 132 -1.38 12.07 -9.69
CA LEU A 132 -0.93 12.55 -11.00
C LEU A 132 -0.31 11.43 -11.84
N ARG A 133 0.23 10.41 -11.19
CA ARG A 133 0.85 9.25 -11.85
C ARG A 133 0.52 7.97 -11.10
N VAL A 134 0.36 6.89 -11.84
CA VAL A 134 0.10 5.58 -11.26
C VAL A 134 1.03 4.55 -11.88
N VAL A 135 1.67 3.75 -11.03
CA VAL A 135 2.54 2.65 -11.42
C VAL A 135 1.97 1.35 -10.86
N LEU A 136 1.64 0.43 -11.73
CA LEU A 136 1.08 -0.88 -11.39
C LEU A 136 2.11 -1.97 -11.71
N VAL A 137 2.62 -2.63 -10.68
CA VAL A 137 3.64 -3.68 -10.82
C VAL A 137 2.98 -5.04 -10.62
N SER A 138 3.03 -5.88 -11.65
CA SER A 138 2.46 -7.25 -11.62
C SER A 138 1.02 -7.30 -11.08
N SER A 139 0.23 -6.28 -11.39
CA SER A 139 -1.12 -6.13 -10.87
C SER A 139 -2.15 -6.81 -11.76
N PRO A 140 -3.13 -7.51 -11.20
CA PRO A 140 -4.20 -8.11 -11.99
C PRO A 140 -5.10 -7.01 -12.55
N THR A 141 -5.42 -7.12 -13.82
CA THR A 141 -6.38 -6.23 -14.51
C THR A 141 -7.83 -6.60 -14.23
N ARG A 142 -8.07 -7.81 -13.70
CA ARG A 142 -9.41 -8.32 -13.35
C ARG A 142 -9.37 -8.98 -11.98
N VAL A 143 -9.85 -8.28 -10.97
CA VAL A 143 -9.91 -8.75 -9.57
C VAL A 143 -10.75 -10.03 -9.44
N SER A 144 -11.78 -10.19 -10.28
CA SER A 144 -12.65 -11.39 -10.31
C SER A 144 -11.91 -12.69 -10.67
N ARG A 145 -10.71 -12.61 -11.20
CA ARG A 145 -9.88 -13.77 -11.56
C ARG A 145 -8.82 -14.12 -10.51
N MET A 146 -8.91 -13.59 -9.30
CA MET A 146 -7.97 -13.86 -8.21
C MET A 146 -8.56 -14.88 -7.23
N PRO A 147 -8.45 -16.21 -7.50
CA PRO A 147 -9.16 -17.23 -6.73
C PRO A 147 -8.74 -17.29 -5.26
N PHE A 148 -7.51 -16.93 -4.93
CA PHE A 148 -7.01 -16.91 -3.55
C PHE A 148 -7.63 -15.79 -2.68
N MET A 149 -8.25 -14.80 -3.30
CA MET A 149 -8.96 -13.73 -2.60
C MET A 149 -10.38 -14.15 -2.19
N TRP A 150 -10.84 -15.30 -2.65
CA TRP A 150 -12.19 -15.84 -2.42
C TRP A 150 -12.19 -17.00 -1.43
N ALA A 151 -11.06 -17.35 -0.84
CA ALA A 151 -11.03 -18.44 0.13
C ALA A 151 -11.98 -18.10 1.28
N LYS A 152 -13.04 -18.90 1.37
CA LYS A 152 -13.98 -18.86 2.50
C LYS A 152 -13.20 -19.06 3.80
N ALA A 153 -13.54 -18.26 4.81
CA ALA A 153 -13.12 -18.49 6.18
C ALA A 153 -13.57 -19.86 6.65
#